data_1abdacbcc1fe706014732fc88712ef15
#
_entry.id   1abdacbcc1fe706014732fc88712ef15
#
_cell.length_a   1.000
_cell.length_b   1.000
_cell.length_c   1.000
_cell.angle_alpha   90.00
_cell.angle_beta   90.00
_cell.angle_gamma   90.00
#
_symmetry.space_group_name_H-M   'P 1'
#
loop_
_entity.id
_entity.type
_entity.pdbx_description
1 polymer ?
#
loop_
_entity_poly.entity_id
_entity_poly.type
_entity_poly.pdbx_seq_one_letter_code
_entity_poly.pdbx_strand_id
1 'polypeptide(L)'
;MGATTYRVMSGFAAKGEPGTDSLAGMSKVVFSTTLREPLSWANTQLVSQEPVEAVREMKEKGLKSMRTIGSLTLCRSLLRAGLVDRFRVVTFPVITGSSGRERIYDGYPDVALEMISSRTFDRRIQLLEYVPTILAGPPGTTQSTPASTNR
;
A
#
# COMPACT_ATOMS: atom_id res chain seq x y z
N MET A 1 -0.39 5.76 6.67
CA MET A 1 -1.81 5.31 6.58
C MET A 1 -2.73 6.50 6.42
N GLY A 2 -4.00 6.30 5.99
CA GLY A 2 -5.01 7.37 5.94
C GLY A 2 -5.79 7.50 7.26
N ALA A 3 -6.58 8.59 7.38
CA ALA A 3 -7.36 8.91 8.59
C ALA A 3 -8.32 7.79 9.04
N THR A 4 -9.04 7.16 8.11
CA THR A 4 -9.98 6.08 8.45
C THR A 4 -9.25 4.89 9.05
N THR A 5 -8.16 4.46 8.44
CA THR A 5 -7.32 3.37 8.97
C THR A 5 -6.75 3.74 10.34
N TYR A 6 -6.29 4.99 10.52
CA TYR A 6 -5.81 5.46 11.81
C TYR A 6 -6.89 5.33 12.90
N ARG A 7 -8.10 5.82 12.65
CA ARG A 7 -9.20 5.74 13.64
C ARG A 7 -9.51 4.31 14.04
N VAL A 8 -9.57 3.39 13.08
CA VAL A 8 -9.83 1.97 13.34
C VAL A 8 -8.69 1.35 14.17
N MET A 9 -7.45 1.53 13.73
CA MET A 9 -6.29 0.91 14.37
C MET A 9 -5.98 1.51 15.74
N SER A 10 -6.12 2.82 15.91
CA SER A 10 -5.97 3.46 17.22
C SER A 10 -7.07 3.03 18.20
N GLY A 11 -8.29 2.78 17.69
CA GLY A 11 -9.39 2.22 18.49
C GLY A 11 -9.09 0.80 18.97
N PHE A 12 -8.49 -0.04 18.12
CA PHE A 12 -8.04 -1.38 18.53
C PHE A 12 -6.90 -1.31 19.55
N ALA A 13 -5.92 -0.42 19.34
CA ALA A 13 -4.83 -0.21 20.27
C ALA A 13 -5.33 0.26 21.66
N ALA A 14 -6.30 1.16 21.69
CA ALA A 14 -6.91 1.62 22.93
C ALA A 14 -7.65 0.51 23.72
N LYS A 15 -8.09 -0.54 23.04
CA LYS A 15 -8.73 -1.72 23.63
C LYS A 15 -7.76 -2.84 23.98
N GLY A 16 -6.47 -2.69 23.65
CA GLY A 16 -5.46 -3.73 23.87
C GLY A 16 -5.65 -4.95 22.97
N GLU A 17 -6.20 -4.78 21.76
CA GLU A 17 -6.41 -5.89 20.83
C GLU A 17 -5.07 -6.53 20.42
N PRO A 18 -5.00 -7.87 20.28
CA PRO A 18 -3.79 -8.57 19.94
C PRO A 18 -3.10 -8.04 18.69
N GLY A 19 -1.77 -7.90 18.73
CA GLY A 19 -0.95 -7.41 17.62
C GLY A 19 -0.82 -5.89 17.51
N THR A 20 -1.57 -5.12 18.32
CA THR A 20 -1.45 -3.66 18.33
C THR A 20 -0.20 -3.16 19.05
N ASP A 21 0.32 -3.92 20.01
CA ASP A 21 1.53 -3.56 20.78
C ASP A 21 2.76 -3.44 19.88
N SER A 22 2.93 -4.37 18.95
CA SER A 22 4.05 -4.33 17.99
C SER A 22 4.00 -3.09 17.10
N LEU A 23 2.81 -2.61 16.78
CA LEU A 23 2.61 -1.39 15.99
C LEU A 23 2.75 -0.12 16.83
N ALA A 24 2.47 -0.16 18.13
CA ALA A 24 2.61 0.99 19.03
C ALA A 24 4.05 1.48 19.09
N GLY A 25 5.04 0.58 19.12
CA GLY A 25 6.45 0.90 19.13
C GLY A 25 7.01 1.45 17.81
N MET A 26 6.27 1.31 16.69
CA MET A 26 6.73 1.76 15.39
C MET A 26 6.39 3.23 15.15
N SER A 27 7.27 3.96 14.46
CA SER A 27 6.94 5.29 13.92
C SER A 27 5.85 5.17 12.86
N LYS A 28 4.82 5.99 12.97
CA LYS A 28 3.65 5.99 12.08
C LYS A 28 3.44 7.36 11.47
N VAL A 29 3.09 7.39 10.20
CA VAL A 29 2.68 8.60 9.49
C VAL A 29 1.21 8.45 9.08
N VAL A 30 0.41 9.46 9.43
CA VAL A 30 -1.01 9.54 9.07
C VAL A 30 -1.23 10.72 8.14
N PHE A 31 -1.71 10.46 6.94
CA PHE A 31 -2.07 11.47 5.97
C PHE A 31 -3.53 11.87 6.16
N SER A 32 -3.76 13.12 6.56
CA SER A 32 -5.10 13.65 6.76
C SER A 32 -5.13 15.17 6.86
N THR A 33 -6.15 15.77 6.25
CA THR A 33 -6.49 17.19 6.40
C THR A 33 -7.59 17.42 7.43
N THR A 34 -8.21 16.36 7.96
CA THR A 34 -9.36 16.43 8.87
C THR A 34 -9.06 16.06 10.31
N LEU A 35 -7.97 15.33 10.55
CA LEU A 35 -7.49 15.05 11.90
C LEU A 35 -6.78 16.28 12.48
N ARG A 36 -6.70 16.33 13.80
CA ARG A 36 -5.98 17.36 14.56
C ARG A 36 -5.03 16.69 15.53
N GLU A 37 -3.91 17.35 15.82
CA GLU A 37 -2.99 16.96 16.88
C GLU A 37 -3.50 17.42 18.25
N PRO A 38 -3.12 16.73 19.35
CA PRO A 38 -2.30 15.52 19.38
C PRO A 38 -3.06 14.26 18.96
N LEU A 39 -2.38 13.35 18.27
CA LEU A 39 -2.93 12.04 17.96
C LEU A 39 -2.75 11.08 19.16
N SER A 40 -3.79 10.32 19.48
CA SER A 40 -3.85 9.46 20.68
C SER A 40 -2.94 8.23 20.61
N TRP A 41 -2.60 7.75 19.42
CA TRP A 41 -1.74 6.57 19.27
C TRP A 41 -0.26 6.97 19.28
N ALA A 42 0.52 6.38 20.18
CA ALA A 42 1.92 6.71 20.36
C ALA A 42 2.75 6.61 19.05
N ASN A 43 3.83 7.40 18.95
CA ASN A 43 4.75 7.41 17.81
C ASN A 43 4.06 7.68 16.47
N THR A 44 3.04 8.54 16.46
CA THR A 44 2.27 8.89 15.27
C THR A 44 2.44 10.36 14.92
N GLN A 45 2.83 10.63 13.68
CA GLN A 45 2.95 11.96 13.10
C GLN A 45 1.79 12.22 12.14
N LEU A 46 1.14 13.37 12.25
CA LEU A 46 0.15 13.85 11.31
C LEU A 46 0.83 14.59 10.17
N VAL A 47 0.46 14.28 8.93
CA VAL A 47 0.91 14.97 7.72
C VAL A 47 -0.32 15.40 6.93
N SER A 48 -0.47 16.70 6.71
CA SER A 48 -1.57 17.28 5.92
C SER A 48 -1.22 17.50 4.45
N GLN A 49 0.05 17.34 4.08
CA GLN A 49 0.53 17.42 2.71
C GLN A 49 -0.06 16.28 1.86
N GLU A 50 -0.07 16.47 0.54
CA GLU A 50 -0.47 15.43 -0.41
C GLU A 50 0.43 14.17 -0.23
N PRO A 51 -0.16 12.97 -0.07
CA PRO A 51 0.59 11.78 0.32
C PRO A 51 1.71 11.36 -0.64
N VAL A 52 1.51 11.54 -1.96
CA VAL A 52 2.50 11.13 -2.98
C VAL A 52 3.75 11.99 -2.85
N GLU A 53 3.59 13.30 -2.72
CA GLU A 53 4.70 14.25 -2.56
C GLU A 53 5.44 14.01 -1.25
N ALA A 54 4.70 13.85 -0.15
CA ALA A 54 5.30 13.58 1.15
C ALA A 54 6.12 12.27 1.15
N VAL A 55 5.60 11.20 0.52
CA VAL A 55 6.33 9.92 0.43
C VAL A 55 7.54 10.03 -0.49
N ARG A 56 7.47 10.80 -1.58
CA ARG A 56 8.62 11.08 -2.44
C ARG A 56 9.75 11.74 -1.66
N GLU A 57 9.44 12.82 -0.94
CA GLU A 57 10.42 13.49 -0.08
C GLU A 57 11.01 12.56 1.01
N MET A 58 10.18 11.71 1.63
CA MET A 58 10.65 10.74 2.61
C MET A 58 11.64 9.74 1.99
N LYS A 59 11.40 9.29 0.75
CA LYS A 59 12.31 8.39 0.03
C LYS A 59 13.62 9.08 -0.33
N GLU A 60 13.57 10.31 -0.81
CA GLU A 60 14.75 11.13 -1.16
C GLU A 60 15.65 11.40 0.04
N LYS A 61 15.06 11.62 1.22
CA LYS A 61 15.79 11.78 2.49
C LYS A 61 16.41 10.48 3.01
N GLY A 62 16.26 9.37 2.31
CA GLY A 62 16.83 8.07 2.67
C GLY A 62 16.27 7.50 3.97
N LEU A 63 15.02 7.79 4.28
CA LEU A 63 14.35 7.25 5.46
C LEU A 63 14.27 5.72 5.40
N LYS A 64 14.16 5.09 6.57
CA LYS A 64 14.01 3.63 6.70
C LYS A 64 12.84 3.12 5.86
N SER A 65 12.91 1.84 5.48
CA SER A 65 11.83 1.16 4.75
C SER A 65 10.45 1.48 5.33
N MET A 66 9.55 1.94 4.47
CA MET A 66 8.18 2.30 4.82
C MET A 66 7.20 1.20 4.39
N ARG A 67 6.11 1.06 5.11
CA ARG A 67 5.03 0.11 4.80
C ARG A 67 3.69 0.81 4.89
N THR A 68 2.83 0.59 3.91
CA THR A 68 1.43 1.01 4.02
C THR A 68 0.66 0.02 4.90
N ILE A 69 -0.22 0.56 5.75
CA ILE A 69 -1.19 -0.22 6.51
C ILE A 69 -2.56 0.34 6.18
N GLY A 70 -3.39 -0.46 5.52
CA GLY A 70 -4.72 -0.09 5.07
C GLY A 70 -4.73 1.07 4.06
N SER A 71 -5.92 1.66 3.84
CA SER A 71 -6.17 2.72 2.86
C SER A 71 -5.84 2.31 1.43
N LEU A 72 -6.76 1.60 0.78
CA LEU A 72 -6.63 1.22 -0.63
C LEU A 72 -6.40 2.43 -1.54
N THR A 73 -7.00 3.59 -1.20
CA THR A 73 -6.80 4.85 -1.93
C THR A 73 -5.34 5.28 -1.87
N LEU A 74 -4.71 5.27 -0.70
CA LEU A 74 -3.29 5.60 -0.55
C LEU A 74 -2.41 4.60 -1.33
N CYS A 75 -2.68 3.30 -1.20
CA CYS A 75 -1.94 2.27 -1.92
C CYS A 75 -2.01 2.47 -3.44
N ARG A 76 -3.21 2.77 -3.97
CA ARG A 76 -3.42 3.07 -5.40
C ARG A 76 -2.63 4.29 -5.85
N SER A 77 -2.68 5.39 -5.07
CA SER A 77 -1.96 6.62 -5.41
C SER A 77 -0.46 6.42 -5.44
N LEU A 78 0.10 5.75 -4.43
CA LEU A 78 1.54 5.48 -4.37
C LEU A 78 2.00 4.53 -5.48
N LEU A 79 1.21 3.50 -5.81
CA LEU A 79 1.52 2.59 -6.89
C LEU A 79 1.48 3.32 -8.24
N ARG A 80 0.44 4.11 -8.50
CA ARG A 80 0.31 4.93 -9.73
C ARG A 80 1.47 5.92 -9.89
N ALA A 81 2.00 6.44 -8.79
CA ALA A 81 3.15 7.35 -8.79
C ALA A 81 4.52 6.64 -8.91
N GLY A 82 4.57 5.30 -9.04
CA GLY A 82 5.81 4.53 -9.11
C GLY A 82 6.63 4.54 -7.82
N LEU A 83 6.01 4.82 -6.67
CA LEU A 83 6.69 4.91 -5.38
C LEU A 83 6.72 3.59 -4.58
N VAL A 84 6.20 2.52 -5.16
CA VAL A 84 6.12 1.20 -4.52
C VAL A 84 7.23 0.30 -5.03
N ASP A 85 8.21 -0.01 -4.21
CA ASP A 85 9.32 -0.90 -4.55
C ASP A 85 8.99 -2.39 -4.33
N ARG A 86 8.03 -2.66 -3.45
CA ARG A 86 7.58 -4.01 -3.07
C ARG A 86 6.06 -4.05 -2.94
N PHE A 87 5.44 -4.95 -3.67
CA PHE A 87 4.01 -5.21 -3.62
C PHE A 87 3.78 -6.59 -3.01
N ARG A 88 3.08 -6.62 -1.87
CA ARG A 88 2.82 -7.86 -1.12
C ARG A 88 1.35 -8.20 -1.12
N VAL A 89 1.04 -9.45 -1.44
CA VAL A 89 -0.30 -10.01 -1.39
C VAL A 89 -0.34 -11.14 -0.39
N VAL A 90 -1.23 -11.04 0.59
CA VAL A 90 -1.53 -12.14 1.51
C VAL A 90 -2.86 -12.73 1.10
N THR A 91 -2.83 -13.99 0.67
CA THR A 91 -4.03 -14.73 0.27
C THR A 91 -4.44 -15.69 1.39
N PHE A 92 -5.64 -15.48 1.91
CA PHE A 92 -6.27 -16.39 2.85
C PHE A 92 -7.11 -17.42 2.08
N PRO A 93 -7.15 -18.69 2.49
CA PRO A 93 -7.91 -19.75 1.82
C PRO A 93 -9.40 -19.65 2.17
N VAL A 94 -10.03 -18.52 1.82
CA VAL A 94 -11.42 -18.19 2.11
C VAL A 94 -12.06 -17.55 0.89
N ILE A 95 -13.25 -18.00 0.55
CA ILE A 95 -14.10 -17.38 -0.47
C ILE A 95 -15.21 -16.62 0.26
N THR A 96 -15.22 -15.31 0.16
CA THR A 96 -16.19 -14.46 0.87
C THR A 96 -17.53 -14.32 0.14
N GLY A 97 -17.60 -14.66 -1.15
CA GLY A 97 -18.83 -14.60 -1.92
C GLY A 97 -19.57 -13.26 -1.78
N SER A 98 -20.84 -13.32 -1.43
CA SER A 98 -21.69 -12.13 -1.27
C SER A 98 -21.36 -11.27 -0.03
N SER A 99 -20.62 -11.80 0.94
CA SER A 99 -20.16 -11.06 2.11
C SER A 99 -18.90 -10.26 1.88
N GLY A 100 -18.24 -10.43 0.74
CA GLY A 100 -17.09 -9.63 0.32
C GLY A 100 -17.51 -8.18 0.10
N ARG A 101 -16.70 -7.23 0.64
CA ARG A 101 -17.05 -5.82 0.61
C ARG A 101 -16.36 -5.04 -0.50
N GLU A 102 -15.14 -5.40 -0.85
CA GLU A 102 -14.31 -4.59 -1.75
C GLU A 102 -13.55 -5.47 -2.76
N ARG A 103 -13.45 -4.94 -3.96
CA ARG A 103 -12.52 -5.46 -4.98
C ARG A 103 -11.21 -4.70 -4.84
N ILE A 104 -10.21 -5.36 -4.26
CA ILE A 104 -8.96 -4.70 -3.84
C ILE A 104 -8.20 -4.03 -4.98
N TYR A 105 -8.37 -4.51 -6.21
CA TYR A 105 -7.67 -3.98 -7.38
C TYR A 105 -8.47 -2.96 -8.21
N ASP A 106 -9.72 -2.65 -7.82
CA ASP A 106 -10.51 -1.65 -8.52
C ASP A 106 -9.83 -0.27 -8.47
N GLY A 107 -9.65 0.33 -9.65
CA GLY A 107 -9.00 1.62 -9.81
C GLY A 107 -7.48 1.61 -9.61
N TYR A 108 -6.84 0.44 -9.56
CA TYR A 108 -5.38 0.36 -9.66
C TYR A 108 -4.91 0.65 -11.10
N PRO A 109 -3.68 1.13 -11.31
CA PRO A 109 -3.09 1.19 -12.64
C PRO A 109 -2.83 -0.23 -13.16
N ASP A 110 -2.66 -0.37 -14.47
CA ASP A 110 -2.15 -1.60 -15.05
C ASP A 110 -0.70 -1.79 -14.63
N VAL A 111 -0.37 -2.95 -14.06
CA VAL A 111 0.94 -3.22 -13.44
C VAL A 111 1.39 -4.63 -13.81
N ALA A 112 2.62 -4.74 -14.29
CA ALA A 112 3.32 -6.02 -14.33
C ALA A 112 3.92 -6.32 -12.96
N LEU A 113 3.80 -7.56 -12.49
CA LEU A 113 4.28 -8.01 -11.20
C LEU A 113 5.35 -9.11 -11.41
N GLU A 114 6.60 -8.78 -11.13
CA GLU A 114 7.69 -9.76 -11.09
C GLU A 114 7.75 -10.40 -9.72
N MET A 115 7.49 -11.70 -9.62
CA MET A 115 7.52 -12.43 -8.36
C MET A 115 8.95 -12.63 -7.88
N ILE A 116 9.23 -12.19 -6.67
CA ILE A 116 10.55 -12.33 -6.02
C ILE A 116 10.55 -13.25 -4.81
N SER A 117 9.38 -13.52 -4.23
CA SER A 117 9.24 -14.41 -3.07
C SER A 117 7.83 -14.97 -2.99
N SER A 118 7.74 -16.22 -2.55
CA SER A 118 6.50 -16.89 -2.20
C SER A 118 6.70 -17.69 -0.92
N ARG A 119 5.79 -17.54 0.04
CA ARG A 119 5.81 -18.28 1.31
C ARG A 119 4.42 -18.78 1.65
N THR A 120 4.35 -20.01 2.14
CA THR A 120 3.10 -20.59 2.67
C THR A 120 3.23 -20.77 4.17
N PHE A 121 2.25 -20.27 4.92
CA PHE A 121 2.15 -20.42 6.37
C PHE A 121 1.06 -21.44 6.71
N ASP A 122 1.34 -22.38 7.58
CA ASP A 122 0.43 -23.40 8.09
C ASP A 122 -0.32 -24.16 6.98
N ARG A 123 0.30 -24.31 5.79
CA ARG A 123 -0.30 -24.89 4.57
C ARG A 123 -1.60 -24.22 4.11
N ARG A 124 -1.84 -22.98 4.52
CA ARG A 124 -3.13 -22.27 4.34
C ARG A 124 -2.95 -20.87 3.77
N ILE A 125 -2.16 -20.03 4.41
CA ILE A 125 -2.00 -18.63 4.03
C ILE A 125 -0.80 -18.49 3.11
N GLN A 126 -0.95 -17.80 1.99
CA GLN A 126 0.15 -17.51 1.07
C GLN A 126 0.52 -16.03 1.15
N LEU A 127 1.81 -15.75 1.27
CA LEU A 127 2.41 -14.44 1.09
C LEU A 127 3.18 -14.44 -0.22
N LEU A 128 2.76 -13.60 -1.15
CA LEU A 128 3.43 -13.38 -2.43
C LEU A 128 4.04 -11.97 -2.42
N GLU A 129 5.29 -11.87 -2.85
CA GLU A 129 6.00 -10.60 -2.91
C GLU A 129 6.50 -10.34 -4.33
N TYR A 130 6.27 -9.13 -4.83
CA TYR A 130 6.55 -8.72 -6.20
C TYR A 130 7.28 -7.39 -6.26
N VAL A 131 8.02 -7.20 -7.35
CA VAL A 131 8.44 -5.87 -7.84
C VAL A 131 7.40 -5.42 -8.86
N PRO A 132 6.69 -4.30 -8.61
CA PRO A 132 5.70 -3.80 -9.54
C PRO A 132 6.35 -2.89 -10.60
N THR A 133 5.89 -3.00 -11.84
CA THR A 133 6.22 -2.09 -12.94
C THR A 133 4.93 -1.56 -13.55
N ILE A 134 4.76 -0.23 -13.59
CA ILE A 134 3.60 0.40 -14.19
C ILE A 134 3.63 0.20 -15.70
N LEU A 135 2.49 -0.20 -16.26
CA LEU A 135 2.31 -0.36 -17.70
C LEU A 135 1.67 0.89 -18.30
N ALA A 136 2.02 1.20 -19.53
CA ALA A 136 1.42 2.31 -20.28
C ALA A 136 -0.03 2.02 -20.74
N GLY A 137 -0.48 0.78 -20.64
CA GLY A 137 -1.81 0.31 -21.03
C GLY A 137 -2.03 -1.15 -20.68
N PRO A 138 -3.17 -1.75 -21.07
CA PRO A 138 -3.52 -3.12 -20.74
C PRO A 138 -2.44 -4.13 -21.17
N PRO A 139 -2.21 -5.19 -20.37
CA PRO A 139 -1.25 -6.25 -20.72
C PRO A 139 -1.57 -6.87 -22.09
N GLY A 140 -0.53 -7.10 -22.91
CA GLY A 140 -0.69 -7.68 -24.24
C GLY A 140 -0.90 -6.70 -25.39
N THR A 141 -1.03 -5.42 -25.13
CA THR A 141 -0.94 -4.40 -26.17
C THR A 141 0.53 -4.21 -26.57
N THR A 142 0.94 -4.82 -27.68
CA THR A 142 2.21 -4.50 -28.33
C THR A 142 2.17 -3.03 -28.77
N GLN A 143 3.02 -2.20 -28.20
CA GLN A 143 3.30 -0.90 -28.79
C GLN A 143 3.92 -1.17 -30.16
N SER A 144 3.20 -0.86 -31.24
CA SER A 144 3.78 -0.82 -32.57
C SER A 144 4.85 0.23 -32.56
N THR A 145 6.11 -0.20 -32.52
CA THR A 145 7.27 0.67 -32.78
C THR A 145 7.05 1.36 -34.09
N PRO A 146 7.05 2.71 -34.21
CA PRO A 146 6.95 3.37 -35.49
C PRO A 146 8.15 2.93 -36.34
N ALA A 147 7.86 2.39 -37.51
CA ALA A 147 8.86 1.99 -38.47
C ALA A 147 9.76 3.21 -38.75
N SER A 148 11.05 3.06 -38.46
CA SER A 148 12.09 4.02 -38.86
C SER A 148 12.08 4.11 -40.38
N THR A 149 11.54 5.17 -40.92
CA THR A 149 11.62 5.49 -42.36
C THR A 149 13.05 6.03 -42.61
N ASN A 150 13.92 5.12 -43.00
CA ASN A 150 15.18 5.51 -43.60
C ASN A 150 14.92 6.06 -45.01
N ARG A 151 15.23 7.31 -45.23
CA ARG A 151 15.54 7.89 -46.53
C ARG A 151 16.94 8.43 -46.48
#